data_411e5eb2cfd7b3df9cdd08ffaa4ec562
#
_entry.id   411e5eb2cfd7b3df9cdd08ffaa4ec562
#
_cell.length_a   1.000
_cell.length_b   1.000
_cell.length_c   1.000
_cell.angle_alpha   90.00
_cell.angle_beta   90.00
_cell.angle_gamma   90.00
#
_symmetry.space_group_name_H-M   'P 1'
#
loop_
_entity.id
_entity.type
_entity.pdbx_description
1 polymer ?
#
loop_
_entity_poly.entity_id
_entity_poly.type
_entity_poly.pdbx_seq_one_letter_code
_entity_poly.pdbx_strand_id
1 'polypeptide(L)'
;MRGAFDLANKKILQDKNSYGKPRPWRQKKLENLRYAEYLSILLYKKAHKVQGCADVLRFRKLPDGSTKLYQTWFCKSRLCPLCNWRRSLKNSSQLTEILAEAHRRHSTARFIFLTLTEENSVDGVDLKRRLKALTHAFFKLVHYKKVSKNLLGFVRSTEITTNANGSYHQHLHVLLFVKSAYFKGTGNYLSQVDWTNLWQKALKSSYKPIVNVEAVRTNKSKGKSSLLASAQETAKYQVKSADY
;
A
#
# COMPACT_ATOMS: atom_id res chain seq x y z
N MET A 1 29.39 -10.19 -43.99
CA MET A 1 30.01 -10.22 -42.65
C MET A 1 29.21 -9.24 -41.77
N ARG A 2 28.34 -9.72 -40.89
CA ARG A 2 27.63 -8.90 -39.94
C ARG A 2 28.46 -8.87 -38.67
N GLY A 3 29.00 -7.68 -38.32
CA GLY A 3 29.86 -7.50 -37.16
C GLY A 3 29.18 -7.97 -35.86
N ALA A 4 29.88 -8.79 -35.11
CA ALA A 4 29.51 -9.14 -33.76
C ALA A 4 29.44 -7.84 -32.93
N PHE A 5 28.24 -7.48 -32.52
CA PHE A 5 28.03 -6.35 -31.61
C PHE A 5 28.63 -6.71 -30.27
N ASP A 6 29.74 -6.05 -29.92
CA ASP A 6 30.37 -6.15 -28.63
C ASP A 6 29.45 -5.69 -27.52
N LEU A 7 28.82 -6.64 -26.83
CA LEU A 7 27.87 -6.41 -25.72
C LEU A 7 28.54 -6.12 -24.38
N ALA A 8 29.91 -6.24 -24.33
CA ALA A 8 30.65 -6.20 -23.07
C ALA A 8 30.79 -4.79 -22.43
N ASN A 9 30.46 -3.71 -23.15
CA ASN A 9 30.71 -2.34 -22.66
C ASN A 9 29.50 -1.39 -22.70
N LYS A 10 28.26 -1.91 -22.80
CA LYS A 10 27.07 -1.06 -22.79
C LYS A 10 26.72 -0.67 -21.36
N LYS A 11 27.10 0.53 -20.96
CA LYS A 11 26.66 1.15 -19.70
C LYS A 11 25.13 1.21 -19.66
N ILE A 12 24.52 0.42 -18.78
CA ILE A 12 23.08 0.43 -18.57
C ILE A 12 22.68 1.78 -17.96
N LEU A 13 21.87 2.55 -18.65
CA LEU A 13 21.34 3.80 -18.13
C LEU A 13 20.36 3.53 -16.98
N GLN A 14 20.57 4.17 -15.85
CA GLN A 14 19.77 4.01 -14.64
C GLN A 14 19.54 5.36 -13.98
N ASP A 15 18.35 5.55 -13.43
CA ASP A 15 18.08 6.64 -12.48
C ASP A 15 18.09 6.12 -11.04
N LYS A 16 18.34 7.01 -10.10
CA LYS A 16 18.37 6.71 -8.68
C LYS A 16 17.12 7.27 -7.99
N ASN A 17 16.73 6.64 -6.90
CA ASN A 17 15.71 7.18 -6.00
C ASN A 17 16.32 8.26 -5.07
N SER A 18 15.50 8.86 -4.20
CA SER A 18 15.94 9.88 -3.23
C SER A 18 17.00 9.39 -2.22
N TYR A 19 17.18 8.07 -2.09
CA TYR A 19 18.20 7.45 -1.23
C TYR A 19 19.44 7.02 -1.99
N GLY A 20 19.64 7.45 -3.24
CA GLY A 20 20.77 7.11 -4.06
C GLY A 20 20.77 5.69 -4.66
N LYS A 21 19.75 4.87 -4.38
CA LYS A 21 19.64 3.49 -4.90
C LYS A 21 19.12 3.48 -6.34
N PRO A 22 19.69 2.66 -7.24
CA PRO A 22 19.19 2.48 -8.60
C PRO A 22 17.72 2.05 -8.60
N ARG A 23 16.91 2.59 -9.51
CA ARG A 23 15.55 2.14 -9.71
C ARG A 23 15.51 0.85 -10.52
N PRO A 24 14.77 -0.19 -10.12
CA PRO A 24 14.80 -1.52 -10.72
C PRO A 24 13.95 -1.61 -12.00
N TRP A 25 14.15 -0.70 -12.98
CA TRP A 25 13.34 -0.65 -14.21
C TRP A 25 13.35 -1.97 -14.98
N ARG A 26 14.55 -2.55 -15.18
CA ARG A 26 14.71 -3.82 -15.91
C ARG A 26 13.96 -4.96 -15.23
N GLN A 27 14.14 -5.11 -13.91
CA GLN A 27 13.45 -6.13 -13.13
C GLN A 27 11.93 -5.98 -13.24
N LYS A 28 11.42 -4.76 -13.03
CA LYS A 28 9.99 -4.47 -13.12
C LYS A 28 9.43 -4.66 -14.51
N LYS A 29 10.23 -4.46 -15.56
CA LYS A 29 9.82 -4.79 -16.93
C LYS A 29 9.76 -6.31 -17.17
N LEU A 30 10.70 -7.08 -16.65
CA LEU A 30 10.66 -8.55 -16.76
C LEU A 30 9.43 -9.14 -16.04
N GLU A 31 9.14 -8.66 -14.82
CA GLU A 31 7.90 -9.02 -14.10
C GLU A 31 6.65 -8.67 -14.92
N ASN A 32 6.64 -7.48 -15.54
CA ASN A 32 5.53 -7.05 -16.40
C ASN A 32 5.33 -7.94 -17.63
N LEU A 33 6.41 -8.35 -18.28
CA LEU A 33 6.34 -9.23 -19.46
C LEU A 33 5.75 -10.60 -19.08
N ARG A 34 6.25 -11.23 -18.01
CA ARG A 34 5.71 -12.50 -17.50
C ARG A 34 4.21 -12.38 -17.18
N TYR A 35 3.82 -11.30 -16.51
CA TYR A 35 2.42 -11.09 -16.17
C TYR A 35 1.53 -10.85 -17.41
N ALA A 36 2.05 -10.17 -18.43
CA ALA A 36 1.36 -9.96 -19.69
C ALA A 36 1.10 -11.28 -20.43
N GLU A 37 1.99 -12.28 -20.33
CA GLU A 37 1.78 -13.63 -20.85
C GLU A 37 0.58 -14.29 -20.18
N TYR A 38 0.48 -14.27 -18.85
CA TYR A 38 -0.71 -14.77 -18.13
C TYR A 38 -1.99 -14.04 -18.55
N LEU A 39 -1.95 -12.73 -18.72
CA LEU A 39 -3.10 -11.97 -19.22
C LEU A 39 -3.49 -12.36 -20.63
N SER A 40 -2.54 -12.73 -21.48
CA SER A 40 -2.80 -13.23 -22.84
C SER A 40 -3.45 -14.60 -22.81
N ILE A 41 -2.97 -15.52 -21.97
CA ILE A 41 -3.58 -16.86 -21.76
C ILE A 41 -5.02 -16.71 -21.28
N LEU A 42 -5.29 -15.74 -20.37
CA LEU A 42 -6.63 -15.44 -19.87
C LEU A 42 -7.47 -14.59 -20.84
N LEU A 43 -7.04 -14.42 -22.08
CA LEU A 43 -7.73 -13.68 -23.14
C LEU A 43 -8.09 -12.24 -22.73
N TYR A 44 -7.28 -11.61 -21.89
CA TYR A 44 -7.52 -10.23 -21.50
C TYR A 44 -7.28 -9.27 -22.68
N LYS A 45 -8.33 -8.59 -23.12
CA LYS A 45 -8.35 -7.76 -24.34
C LYS A 45 -7.22 -6.69 -24.41
N LYS A 46 -6.68 -6.28 -23.28
CA LYS A 46 -5.62 -5.25 -23.20
C LYS A 46 -4.25 -5.83 -22.83
N ALA A 47 -4.03 -7.16 -22.91
CA ALA A 47 -2.76 -7.79 -22.58
C ALA A 47 -1.60 -7.19 -23.37
N HIS A 48 -1.76 -6.94 -24.67
CA HIS A 48 -0.76 -6.30 -25.54
C HIS A 48 -0.33 -4.90 -25.03
N LYS A 49 -1.27 -4.10 -24.46
CA LYS A 49 -0.94 -2.79 -23.86
C LYS A 49 -0.13 -2.93 -22.58
N VAL A 50 -0.38 -3.99 -21.81
CA VAL A 50 0.40 -4.31 -20.62
C VAL A 50 1.80 -4.74 -21.03
N GLN A 51 1.92 -5.59 -22.05
CA GLN A 51 3.20 -6.05 -22.59
C GLN A 51 4.07 -4.88 -23.08
N GLY A 52 3.53 -3.97 -23.88
CA GLY A 52 4.22 -2.78 -24.41
C GLY A 52 4.39 -1.63 -23.39
N CYS A 53 4.05 -1.85 -22.11
CA CYS A 53 4.18 -0.81 -21.10
C CYS A 53 5.64 -0.49 -20.81
N ALA A 54 6.03 0.80 -20.99
CA ALA A 54 7.38 1.31 -20.78
C ALA A 54 8.48 0.53 -21.53
N ASP A 55 8.22 0.17 -22.79
CA ASP A 55 9.23 -0.48 -23.65
C ASP A 55 10.43 0.41 -23.92
N VAL A 56 10.22 1.71 -24.03
CA VAL A 56 11.27 2.69 -24.28
C VAL A 56 11.42 3.58 -23.05
N LEU A 57 12.63 3.63 -22.50
CA LEU A 57 13.00 4.54 -21.42
C LEU A 57 13.97 5.60 -21.96
N ARG A 58 13.59 6.86 -21.89
CA ARG A 58 14.43 7.98 -22.29
C ARG A 58 15.01 8.67 -21.06
N PHE A 59 16.33 8.72 -20.99
CA PHE A 59 17.06 9.33 -19.88
C PHE A 59 17.67 10.65 -20.29
N ARG A 60 17.71 11.61 -19.38
CA ARG A 60 18.45 12.85 -19.48
C ARG A 60 19.70 12.77 -18.60
N LYS A 61 20.84 13.16 -19.13
CA LYS A 61 22.06 13.36 -18.35
C LYS A 61 21.93 14.68 -17.58
N LEU A 62 22.24 14.65 -16.30
CA LEU A 62 22.27 15.82 -15.43
C LEU A 62 23.68 16.42 -15.38
N PRO A 63 23.83 17.69 -14.90
CA PRO A 63 25.13 18.35 -14.80
C PRO A 63 26.16 17.60 -13.94
N ASP A 64 25.70 16.87 -12.92
CA ASP A 64 26.50 16.01 -12.03
C ASP A 64 26.94 14.68 -12.68
N GLY A 65 26.64 14.49 -13.97
CA GLY A 65 26.94 13.27 -14.72
C GLY A 65 25.97 12.10 -14.46
N SER A 66 25.06 12.22 -13.52
CA SER A 66 24.02 11.23 -13.27
C SER A 66 22.94 11.24 -14.37
N THR A 67 22.13 10.17 -14.43
CA THR A 67 21.03 10.07 -15.38
C THR A 67 19.68 10.03 -14.66
N LYS A 68 18.69 10.68 -15.24
CA LYS A 68 17.30 10.68 -14.74
C LYS A 68 16.34 10.33 -15.85
N LEU A 69 15.42 9.39 -15.57
CA LEU A 69 14.33 9.09 -16.49
C LEU A 69 13.48 10.36 -16.69
N TYR A 70 13.32 10.78 -17.95
CA TYR A 70 12.51 11.95 -18.26
C TYR A 70 11.25 11.59 -19.04
N GLN A 71 11.27 10.52 -19.85
CA GLN A 71 10.12 10.12 -20.66
C GLN A 71 10.00 8.61 -20.81
N THR A 72 8.79 8.11 -20.68
CA THR A 72 8.36 6.77 -21.07
C THR A 72 6.83 6.73 -21.17
N TRP A 73 6.29 5.71 -21.82
CA TRP A 73 4.85 5.56 -22.05
C TRP A 73 4.29 4.42 -21.22
N PHE A 74 3.36 4.74 -20.32
CA PHE A 74 2.70 3.79 -19.43
C PHE A 74 1.31 3.43 -19.92
N CYS A 75 0.96 2.14 -19.87
CA CYS A 75 -0.38 1.65 -20.25
C CYS A 75 -1.50 2.06 -19.28
N LYS A 76 -1.17 2.53 -18.08
CA LYS A 76 -2.08 2.95 -16.99
C LYS A 76 -3.04 1.86 -16.49
N SER A 77 -2.92 0.62 -16.98
CA SER A 77 -3.74 -0.50 -16.52
C SER A 77 -3.51 -0.78 -15.02
N ARG A 78 -4.59 -1.16 -14.32
CA ARG A 78 -4.50 -1.63 -12.92
C ARG A 78 -3.94 -3.05 -12.83
N LEU A 79 -3.98 -3.81 -13.92
CA LEU A 79 -3.42 -5.15 -14.03
C LEU A 79 -1.95 -5.15 -14.49
N CYS A 80 -1.34 -3.98 -14.66
CA CYS A 80 0.06 -3.87 -15.07
C CYS A 80 0.97 -3.74 -13.83
N PRO A 81 1.86 -4.70 -13.54
CA PRO A 81 2.79 -4.65 -12.41
C PRO A 81 3.65 -3.39 -12.40
N LEU A 82 4.17 -3.00 -13.55
CA LEU A 82 5.01 -1.81 -13.70
C LEU A 82 4.24 -0.51 -13.39
N CYS A 83 2.99 -0.39 -13.87
CA CYS A 83 2.12 0.76 -13.53
C CYS A 83 1.75 0.76 -12.05
N ASN A 84 1.50 -0.40 -11.44
CA ASN A 84 1.19 -0.52 -10.03
C ASN A 84 2.39 -0.16 -9.16
N TRP A 85 3.59 -0.65 -9.50
CA TRP A 85 4.82 -0.23 -8.85
C TRP A 85 5.00 1.31 -8.88
N ARG A 86 4.82 1.94 -10.05
CA ARG A 86 4.88 3.40 -10.18
C ARG A 86 3.82 4.11 -9.35
N ARG A 87 2.60 3.56 -9.31
CA ARG A 87 1.50 4.10 -8.51
C ARG A 87 1.81 4.00 -7.01
N SER A 88 2.35 2.87 -6.55
CA SER A 88 2.72 2.70 -5.14
C SER A 88 3.79 3.70 -4.70
N LEU A 89 4.80 3.97 -5.54
CA LEU A 89 5.81 5.00 -5.26
C LEU A 89 5.19 6.39 -5.12
N LYS A 90 4.29 6.76 -6.05
CA LYS A 90 3.58 8.04 -5.99
C LYS A 90 2.70 8.15 -4.74
N ASN A 91 1.90 7.11 -4.47
CA ASN A 91 1.01 7.09 -3.31
C ASN A 91 1.81 7.15 -2.00
N SER A 92 2.95 6.45 -1.91
CA SER A 92 3.82 6.51 -0.74
C SER A 92 4.37 7.91 -0.49
N SER A 93 4.81 8.62 -1.55
CA SER A 93 5.28 10.01 -1.44
C SER A 93 4.16 10.93 -0.97
N GLN A 94 2.99 10.86 -1.61
CA GLN A 94 1.84 11.69 -1.24
C GLN A 94 1.37 11.42 0.20
N LEU A 95 1.36 10.15 0.61
CA LEU A 95 0.97 9.78 1.97
C LEU A 95 1.96 10.33 3.01
N THR A 96 3.26 10.31 2.70
CA THR A 96 4.29 10.90 3.55
C THR A 96 4.03 12.40 3.76
N GLU A 97 3.71 13.14 2.71
CA GLU A 97 3.39 14.57 2.76
C GLU A 97 2.10 14.83 3.56
N ILE A 98 1.04 14.04 3.32
CA ILE A 98 -0.24 14.13 4.04
C ILE A 98 -0.04 13.91 5.55
N LEU A 99 0.73 12.89 5.93
CA LEU A 99 1.00 12.60 7.35
C LEU A 99 1.84 13.69 8.00
N ALA A 100 2.81 14.26 7.27
CA ALA A 100 3.61 15.38 7.76
C ALA A 100 2.73 16.61 8.02
N GLU A 101 1.85 16.96 7.08
CA GLU A 101 0.94 18.09 7.22
C GLU A 101 -0.11 17.85 8.32
N ALA A 102 -0.67 16.65 8.43
CA ALA A 102 -1.59 16.29 9.49
C ALA A 102 -0.93 16.43 10.88
N HIS A 103 0.31 15.95 11.02
CA HIS A 103 1.06 16.08 12.26
C HIS A 103 1.43 17.54 12.57
N ARG A 104 1.75 18.35 11.56
CA ARG A 104 2.01 19.78 11.74
C ARG A 104 0.77 20.52 12.29
N ARG A 105 -0.43 20.19 11.77
CA ARG A 105 -1.70 20.78 12.26
C ARG A 105 -2.10 20.31 13.65
N HIS A 106 -1.76 19.08 14.01
CA HIS A 106 -2.14 18.44 15.26
C HIS A 106 -0.93 17.75 15.91
N SER A 107 0.04 18.52 16.38
CA SER A 107 1.35 18.04 16.89
C SER A 107 1.24 17.09 18.10
N THR A 108 0.19 17.21 18.91
CA THR A 108 -0.07 16.33 20.07
C THR A 108 -0.81 15.06 19.72
N ALA A 109 -1.37 14.96 18.50
CA ALA A 109 -2.10 13.78 18.06
C ALA A 109 -1.20 12.53 17.94
N ARG A 110 -1.81 11.36 17.89
CA ARG A 110 -1.15 10.05 17.85
C ARG A 110 -1.69 9.21 16.73
N PHE A 111 -0.95 8.18 16.39
CA PHE A 111 -1.34 7.21 15.39
C PHE A 111 -1.58 5.84 16.02
N ILE A 112 -2.62 5.16 15.52
CA ILE A 112 -2.97 3.78 15.88
C ILE A 112 -3.05 2.98 14.59
N PHE A 113 -2.42 1.84 14.57
CA PHE A 113 -2.50 0.88 13.48
C PHE A 113 -3.50 -0.21 13.84
N LEU A 114 -4.48 -0.44 12.95
CA LEU A 114 -5.46 -1.51 13.07
C LEU A 114 -5.30 -2.49 11.91
N THR A 115 -5.37 -3.78 12.22
CA THR A 115 -5.66 -4.82 11.24
C THR A 115 -7.04 -5.39 11.55
N LEU A 116 -7.95 -5.29 10.59
CA LEU A 116 -9.34 -5.70 10.72
C LEU A 116 -9.61 -6.84 9.74
N THR A 117 -9.95 -8.02 10.25
CA THR A 117 -10.18 -9.21 9.43
C THR A 117 -11.65 -9.57 9.30
N GLU A 118 -11.94 -10.44 8.37
CA GLU A 118 -13.20 -11.16 8.16
C GLU A 118 -12.88 -12.62 7.83
N GLU A 119 -13.87 -13.50 7.82
CA GLU A 119 -13.71 -14.88 7.33
C GLU A 119 -13.16 -14.92 5.90
N ASN A 120 -12.41 -15.97 5.60
CA ASN A 120 -11.85 -16.18 4.27
C ASN A 120 -12.97 -16.33 3.23
N SER A 121 -12.71 -15.84 2.04
CA SER A 121 -13.59 -16.02 0.89
C SER A 121 -13.25 -17.29 0.15
N VAL A 122 -14.26 -18.07 -0.22
CA VAL A 122 -14.07 -19.36 -0.87
C VAL A 122 -13.76 -19.23 -2.37
N ASP A 123 -14.25 -18.18 -3.00
CA ASP A 123 -14.04 -17.89 -4.43
C ASP A 123 -14.06 -16.39 -4.73
N GLY A 124 -13.91 -16.02 -6.00
CA GLY A 124 -13.89 -14.62 -6.42
C GLY A 124 -15.23 -13.90 -6.30
N VAL A 125 -16.36 -14.62 -6.36
CA VAL A 125 -17.71 -14.03 -6.20
C VAL A 125 -17.94 -13.70 -4.73
N ASP A 126 -17.63 -14.63 -3.84
CA ASP A 126 -17.67 -14.43 -2.39
C ASP A 126 -16.71 -13.33 -1.96
N LEU A 127 -15.47 -13.31 -2.50
CA LEU A 127 -14.49 -12.25 -2.25
C LEU A 127 -15.06 -10.86 -2.59
N LYS A 128 -15.68 -10.71 -3.75
CA LYS A 128 -16.30 -9.44 -4.16
C LYS A 128 -17.38 -8.99 -3.20
N ARG A 129 -18.24 -9.91 -2.74
CA ARG A 129 -19.28 -9.67 -1.76
C ARG A 129 -18.70 -9.22 -0.42
N ARG A 130 -17.72 -9.97 0.09
CA ARG A 130 -17.06 -9.70 1.38
C ARG A 130 -16.26 -8.40 1.36
N LEU A 131 -15.54 -8.06 0.30
CA LEU A 131 -14.85 -6.78 0.16
C LEU A 131 -15.82 -5.58 0.24
N LYS A 132 -17.03 -5.73 -0.32
CA LYS A 132 -18.08 -4.72 -0.17
C LYS A 132 -18.56 -4.60 1.28
N ALA A 133 -18.76 -5.74 1.95
CA ALA A 133 -19.16 -5.80 3.35
C ALA A 133 -18.09 -5.18 4.28
N LEU A 134 -16.83 -5.55 4.11
CA LEU A 134 -15.66 -4.97 4.79
C LEU A 134 -15.63 -3.45 4.68
N THR A 135 -15.79 -2.93 3.47
CA THR A 135 -15.79 -1.48 3.23
C THR A 135 -16.93 -0.80 3.97
N HIS A 136 -18.14 -1.37 3.91
CA HIS A 136 -19.33 -0.84 4.59
C HIS A 136 -19.18 -0.88 6.12
N ALA A 137 -18.68 -2.00 6.64
CA ALA A 137 -18.42 -2.18 8.06
C ALA A 137 -17.41 -1.17 8.59
N PHE A 138 -16.34 -0.91 7.82
CA PHE A 138 -15.35 0.08 8.20
C PHE A 138 -15.96 1.49 8.28
N PHE A 139 -16.81 1.89 7.32
CA PHE A 139 -17.50 3.17 7.40
C PHE A 139 -18.39 3.27 8.64
N LYS A 140 -19.11 2.19 9.02
CA LYS A 140 -19.88 2.18 10.27
C LYS A 140 -18.98 2.31 11.49
N LEU A 141 -17.87 1.58 11.53
CA LEU A 141 -16.92 1.58 12.63
C LEU A 141 -16.42 3.00 12.94
N VAL A 142 -15.97 3.74 11.92
CA VAL A 142 -15.42 5.09 12.12
C VAL A 142 -16.47 6.12 12.51
N HIS A 143 -17.76 5.84 12.28
CA HIS A 143 -18.87 6.70 12.68
C HIS A 143 -19.45 6.37 14.07
N TYR A 144 -19.09 5.27 14.70
CA TYR A 144 -19.50 5.04 16.08
C TYR A 144 -18.95 6.12 17.00
N LYS A 145 -19.80 6.68 17.88
CA LYS A 145 -19.44 7.78 18.79
C LYS A 145 -18.15 7.50 19.59
N LYS A 146 -17.96 6.23 20.03
CA LYS A 146 -16.75 5.82 20.75
C LYS A 146 -15.47 6.01 19.93
N VAL A 147 -15.53 5.91 18.61
CA VAL A 147 -14.41 6.08 17.68
C VAL A 147 -14.32 7.52 17.20
N SER A 148 -15.41 8.04 16.63
CA SER A 148 -15.44 9.35 15.96
C SER A 148 -15.06 10.53 16.84
N LYS A 149 -15.38 10.50 18.16
CA LYS A 149 -15.07 11.60 19.08
C LYS A 149 -13.59 11.98 19.16
N ASN A 150 -12.71 10.98 18.98
CA ASN A 150 -11.26 11.17 19.02
C ASN A 150 -10.58 11.02 17.65
N LEU A 151 -11.31 10.65 16.59
CA LEU A 151 -10.76 10.46 15.26
C LEU A 151 -10.57 11.81 14.56
N LEU A 152 -9.37 12.05 14.04
CA LEU A 152 -9.04 13.21 13.20
C LEU A 152 -9.02 12.83 11.72
N GLY A 153 -8.63 11.59 11.42
CA GLY A 153 -8.57 11.08 10.06
C GLY A 153 -8.02 9.66 10.02
N PHE A 154 -8.00 9.08 8.84
CA PHE A 154 -7.47 7.73 8.64
C PHE A 154 -6.91 7.53 7.24
N VAL A 155 -6.03 6.55 7.12
CA VAL A 155 -5.63 5.95 5.84
C VAL A 155 -5.95 4.46 5.91
N ARG A 156 -6.54 3.93 4.84
CA ARG A 156 -6.94 2.54 4.77
C ARG A 156 -6.45 1.89 3.48
N SER A 157 -5.92 0.69 3.58
CA SER A 157 -5.67 -0.21 2.46
C SER A 157 -6.36 -1.55 2.68
N THR A 158 -6.67 -2.22 1.58
CA THR A 158 -7.16 -3.60 1.59
C THR A 158 -6.03 -4.50 1.11
N GLU A 159 -5.75 -5.56 1.84
CA GLU A 159 -4.85 -6.61 1.44
C GLU A 159 -5.63 -7.89 1.21
N ILE A 160 -5.25 -8.64 0.19
CA ILE A 160 -5.84 -9.93 -0.16
C ILE A 160 -4.67 -10.89 -0.39
N THR A 161 -4.63 -11.96 0.38
CA THR A 161 -3.67 -13.05 0.20
C THR A 161 -4.41 -14.33 -0.17
N THR A 162 -3.76 -15.20 -0.93
CA THR A 162 -4.32 -16.50 -1.31
C THR A 162 -3.74 -17.56 -0.38
N ASN A 163 -4.60 -18.38 0.20
CA ASN A 163 -4.21 -19.50 1.03
C ASN A 163 -3.86 -20.73 0.17
N ALA A 164 -3.17 -21.71 0.74
CA ALA A 164 -2.79 -22.95 0.04
C ALA A 164 -3.99 -23.74 -0.52
N ASN A 165 -5.17 -23.62 0.11
CA ASN A 165 -6.42 -24.24 -0.35
C ASN A 165 -7.18 -23.41 -1.42
N GLY A 166 -6.57 -22.36 -1.96
CA GLY A 166 -7.19 -21.48 -2.97
C GLY A 166 -8.18 -20.47 -2.43
N SER A 167 -8.49 -20.45 -1.14
CA SER A 167 -9.33 -19.42 -0.53
C SER A 167 -8.58 -18.10 -0.39
N TYR A 168 -9.34 -17.00 -0.28
CA TYR A 168 -8.77 -15.66 -0.12
C TYR A 168 -8.91 -15.17 1.30
N HIS A 169 -7.82 -14.67 1.85
CA HIS A 169 -7.80 -13.98 3.13
C HIS A 169 -7.72 -12.47 2.89
N GLN A 170 -8.85 -11.80 3.06
CA GLN A 170 -8.97 -10.35 2.91
C GLN A 170 -8.99 -9.66 4.26
N HIS A 171 -8.25 -8.55 4.37
CA HIS A 171 -8.24 -7.74 5.57
C HIS A 171 -7.95 -6.27 5.26
N LEU A 172 -8.26 -5.41 6.22
CA LEU A 172 -7.98 -3.99 6.16
C LEU A 172 -6.81 -3.65 7.07
N HIS A 173 -5.84 -2.95 6.52
CA HIS A 173 -4.84 -2.21 7.28
C HIS A 173 -5.28 -0.76 7.38
N VAL A 174 -5.38 -0.25 8.59
CA VAL A 174 -5.86 1.10 8.84
C VAL A 174 -4.88 1.84 9.75
N LEU A 175 -4.43 2.99 9.32
CA LEU A 175 -3.72 3.95 10.16
C LEU A 175 -4.71 5.02 10.59
N LEU A 176 -5.07 5.03 11.86
CA LEU A 176 -5.92 6.07 12.46
C LEU A 176 -5.06 7.20 13.00
N PHE A 177 -5.47 8.43 12.75
CA PHE A 177 -4.92 9.63 13.36
C PHE A 177 -5.91 10.13 14.39
N VAL A 178 -5.52 10.13 15.69
CA VAL A 178 -6.40 10.36 16.81
C VAL A 178 -5.88 11.51 17.71
N LYS A 179 -6.82 12.20 18.35
CA LYS A 179 -6.50 13.22 19.36
C LYS A 179 -5.72 12.60 20.52
N SER A 180 -4.82 13.35 21.15
CA SER A 180 -4.10 12.90 22.36
C SER A 180 -5.03 12.48 23.49
N ALA A 181 -6.23 13.05 23.55
CA ALA A 181 -7.28 12.70 24.52
C ALA A 181 -7.69 11.22 24.45
N TYR A 182 -7.50 10.54 23.29
CA TYR A 182 -7.75 9.11 23.18
C TYR A 182 -7.01 8.28 24.23
N PHE A 183 -5.79 8.69 24.59
CA PHE A 183 -4.93 8.00 25.56
C PHE A 183 -5.05 8.57 26.98
N LYS A 184 -5.96 9.53 27.22
CA LYS A 184 -6.11 10.21 28.50
C LYS A 184 -7.51 10.01 29.07
N GLY A 185 -7.56 9.76 30.37
CA GLY A 185 -8.83 9.67 31.12
C GLY A 185 -9.61 8.37 30.86
N THR A 186 -10.62 8.16 31.66
CA THR A 186 -11.55 7.03 31.55
C THR A 186 -12.53 7.23 30.40
N GLY A 187 -12.83 6.16 29.66
CA GLY A 187 -13.84 6.15 28.59
C GLY A 187 -13.40 6.69 27.22
N ASN A 188 -12.16 7.12 27.05
CA ASN A 188 -11.62 7.55 25.76
C ASN A 188 -10.83 6.44 25.06
N TYR A 189 -10.06 5.70 25.83
CA TYR A 189 -9.27 4.58 25.33
C TYR A 189 -10.15 3.40 24.95
N LEU A 190 -9.86 2.79 23.81
CA LEU A 190 -10.47 1.54 23.37
C LEU A 190 -9.42 0.44 23.43
N SER A 191 -9.70 -0.58 24.23
CA SER A 191 -8.89 -1.79 24.30
C SER A 191 -9.02 -2.62 23.01
N GLN A 192 -8.18 -3.63 22.84
CA GLN A 192 -8.32 -4.58 21.75
C GLN A 192 -9.68 -5.28 21.77
N VAL A 193 -10.19 -5.58 22.94
CA VAL A 193 -11.53 -6.19 23.12
C VAL A 193 -12.62 -5.22 22.66
N ASP A 194 -12.52 -3.93 23.01
CA ASP A 194 -13.48 -2.92 22.55
C ASP A 194 -13.47 -2.80 21.02
N TRP A 195 -12.29 -2.74 20.41
CA TRP A 195 -12.15 -2.70 18.95
C TRP A 195 -12.74 -3.94 18.30
N THR A 196 -12.50 -5.13 18.85
CA THR A 196 -13.05 -6.40 18.36
C THR A 196 -14.59 -6.39 18.42
N ASN A 197 -15.17 -5.95 19.55
CA ASN A 197 -16.63 -5.90 19.72
C ASN A 197 -17.27 -4.87 18.78
N LEU A 198 -16.64 -3.70 18.60
CA LEU A 198 -17.11 -2.67 17.67
C LEU A 198 -17.03 -3.16 16.22
N TRP A 199 -15.96 -3.88 15.87
CA TRP A 199 -15.78 -4.44 14.54
C TRP A 199 -16.78 -5.55 14.25
N GLN A 200 -16.99 -6.47 15.20
CA GLN A 200 -18.02 -7.51 15.10
C GLN A 200 -19.42 -6.91 14.87
N LYS A 201 -19.76 -5.89 15.64
CA LYS A 201 -21.03 -5.15 15.48
C LYS A 201 -21.14 -4.49 14.10
N ALA A 202 -20.07 -3.88 13.61
CA ALA A 202 -20.03 -3.22 12.31
C ALA A 202 -20.20 -4.21 11.15
N LEU A 203 -19.53 -5.36 11.22
CA LEU A 203 -19.64 -6.47 10.27
C LEU A 203 -21.01 -7.17 10.34
N LYS A 204 -21.70 -7.09 11.49
CA LYS A 204 -22.90 -7.91 11.81
C LYS A 204 -22.59 -9.41 11.77
N SER A 205 -21.37 -9.81 12.18
CA SER A 205 -20.95 -11.21 12.16
C SER A 205 -21.44 -11.95 13.39
N SER A 206 -21.78 -13.25 13.23
CA SER A 206 -22.13 -14.15 14.32
C SER A 206 -20.89 -14.64 15.09
N TYR A 207 -19.73 -14.56 14.46
CA TYR A 207 -18.44 -14.95 15.05
C TYR A 207 -17.65 -13.72 15.50
N LYS A 208 -16.64 -13.95 16.35
CA LYS A 208 -15.73 -12.91 16.84
C LYS A 208 -14.57 -12.74 15.86
N PRO A 209 -14.47 -11.63 15.13
CA PRO A 209 -13.41 -11.42 14.15
C PRO A 209 -12.07 -11.14 14.85
N ILE A 210 -10.97 -11.42 14.16
CA ILE A 210 -9.63 -11.09 14.64
C ILE A 210 -9.37 -9.61 14.38
N VAL A 211 -8.97 -8.89 15.42
CA VAL A 211 -8.57 -7.49 15.35
C VAL A 211 -7.23 -7.34 16.03
N ASN A 212 -6.26 -6.76 15.35
CA ASN A 212 -5.03 -6.31 15.98
C ASN A 212 -5.02 -4.79 16.09
N VAL A 213 -4.57 -4.26 17.24
CA VAL A 213 -4.47 -2.82 17.47
C VAL A 213 -3.13 -2.48 18.11
N GLU A 214 -2.41 -1.57 17.49
CA GLU A 214 -1.09 -1.15 17.94
C GLU A 214 -0.97 0.38 17.94
N ALA A 215 -0.57 0.96 19.07
CA ALA A 215 -0.20 2.36 19.10
C ALA A 215 1.16 2.55 18.42
N VAL A 216 1.22 3.43 17.43
CA VAL A 216 2.48 3.76 16.77
C VAL A 216 3.37 4.53 17.74
N ARG A 217 4.53 3.96 18.08
CA ARG A 217 5.50 4.52 19.02
C ARG A 217 6.80 4.86 18.29
N THR A 218 7.57 5.80 18.83
CA THR A 218 8.93 6.05 18.36
C THR A 218 9.80 4.83 18.62
N ASN A 219 10.63 4.48 17.66
CA ASN A 219 11.58 3.37 17.80
C ASN A 219 13.00 3.84 17.46
N LYS A 220 13.72 4.28 18.48
CA LYS A 220 15.09 4.81 18.36
C LYS A 220 16.09 3.78 17.84
N SER A 221 15.95 2.50 18.21
CA SER A 221 16.85 1.43 17.79
C SER A 221 16.77 1.12 16.29
N LYS A 222 15.64 1.47 15.65
CA LYS A 222 15.42 1.35 14.20
C LYS A 222 15.63 2.67 13.44
N GLY A 223 16.30 3.66 14.04
CA GLY A 223 16.51 4.99 13.45
C GLY A 223 15.22 5.84 13.33
N LYS A 224 14.14 5.44 14.03
CA LYS A 224 12.84 6.13 13.99
C LYS A 224 12.73 7.04 15.21
N SER A 225 13.39 8.18 15.14
CA SER A 225 13.48 9.14 16.25
C SER A 225 12.18 9.91 16.52
N SER A 226 11.24 9.93 15.58
CA SER A 226 9.98 10.65 15.71
C SER A 226 8.75 9.77 15.49
N LEU A 227 7.63 10.16 16.11
CA LEU A 227 6.33 9.53 15.91
C LEU A 227 5.90 9.57 14.44
N LEU A 228 6.18 10.69 13.76
CA LEU A 228 5.90 10.88 12.35
C LEU A 228 6.67 9.86 11.49
N ALA A 229 7.97 9.68 11.74
CA ALA A 229 8.78 8.70 11.02
C ALA A 229 8.25 7.27 11.21
N SER A 230 7.81 6.93 12.42
CA SER A 230 7.19 5.62 12.70
C SER A 230 5.86 5.44 11.96
N ALA A 231 5.02 6.48 11.93
CA ALA A 231 3.74 6.46 11.20
C ALA A 231 3.95 6.35 9.68
N GLN A 232 4.91 7.09 9.14
CA GLN A 232 5.27 7.04 7.72
C GLN A 232 5.77 5.65 7.31
N GLU A 233 6.56 5.00 8.15
CA GLU A 233 7.03 3.64 7.90
C GLU A 233 5.87 2.64 7.91
N THR A 234 4.98 2.73 8.90
CA THR A 234 3.77 1.91 8.97
C THR A 234 2.89 2.12 7.73
N ALA A 235 2.75 3.36 7.29
CA ALA A 235 1.97 3.71 6.12
C ALA A 235 2.55 3.18 4.79
N LYS A 236 3.87 2.94 4.70
CA LYS A 236 4.50 2.34 3.51
C LYS A 236 3.96 0.94 3.22
N TYR A 237 3.61 0.16 4.24
CA TYR A 237 3.00 -1.16 4.06
C TYR A 237 1.61 -1.07 3.40
N GLN A 238 0.91 0.04 3.58
CA GLN A 238 -0.43 0.24 3.01
C GLN A 238 -0.42 0.59 1.52
N VAL A 239 0.72 1.01 0.98
CA VAL A 239 0.87 1.40 -0.43
C VAL A 239 1.85 0.51 -1.18
N LYS A 240 2.33 -0.56 -0.54
CA LYS A 240 3.20 -1.54 -1.16
C LYS A 240 2.50 -2.17 -2.37
N SER A 241 3.20 -2.30 -3.48
CA SER A 241 2.68 -3.09 -4.60
C SER A 241 2.60 -4.55 -4.17
N ALA A 242 1.51 -5.22 -4.51
CA ALA A 242 1.41 -6.66 -4.32
C ALA A 242 2.61 -7.34 -5.01
N ASP A 243 3.16 -8.35 -4.36
CA ASP A 243 4.11 -9.26 -5.00
C ASP A 243 3.29 -10.14 -5.96
N TYR A 244 3.59 -10.05 -7.27
CA TYR A 244 2.93 -10.80 -8.34
C TYR A 244 3.72 -12.07 -8.65
#